data_5cacb5b6cb23136acefe87b08853b9a0
#
_entry.id   5cacb5b6cb23136acefe87b08853b9a0
#
_cell.length_a   1.000
_cell.length_b   1.000
_cell.length_c   1.000
_cell.angle_alpha   90.00
_cell.angle_beta   90.00
_cell.angle_gamma   90.00
#
_symmetry.space_group_name_H-M   'P 1'
#
loop_
_entity.id
_entity.type
_entity.pdbx_description
1 polymer ?
#
loop_
_entity_poly.entity_id
_entity_poly.type
_entity_poly.pdbx_seq_one_letter_code
_entity_poly.pdbx_strand_id
1 'polypeptide(L)'
;MPAPPLANDENKDIKRERNYPEQPPTIPHAIRGYQVDKNGNKCLTCHSRAGSAKTQAPMISITHYMDRDGQPLAAVSPRRYFCTQCHVPQKEVKPLVGNDFRTIDQLLQDEVQRAGQTQ
;
A
#
# COMPACT_ATOMS: atom_id res chain seq x y z
N MET A 1 3.12 7.85 36.43
CA MET A 1 2.00 7.90 35.49
C MET A 1 1.96 6.66 34.62
N PRO A 2 0.84 5.99 34.49
CA PRO A 2 0.74 4.90 33.57
C PRO A 2 0.85 5.40 32.12
N ALA A 3 1.41 4.58 31.26
CA ALA A 3 1.48 4.91 29.84
C ALA A 3 0.07 4.91 29.22
N PRO A 4 -0.20 5.78 28.25
CA PRO A 4 -1.49 5.72 27.56
C PRO A 4 -1.63 4.40 26.81
N PRO A 5 -2.85 3.91 26.57
CA PRO A 5 -3.04 2.69 25.81
C PRO A 5 -2.54 2.86 24.37
N LEU A 6 -2.09 1.76 23.77
CA LEU A 6 -1.74 1.75 22.36
C LEU A 6 -2.98 2.03 21.50
N ALA A 7 -2.80 2.78 20.43
CA ALA A 7 -3.89 3.05 19.52
C ALA A 7 -4.34 1.77 18.82
N ASN A 8 -5.63 1.71 18.48
CA ASN A 8 -6.19 0.59 17.73
C ASN A 8 -5.65 0.55 16.30
N ASP A 9 -5.56 -0.66 15.76
CA ASP A 9 -5.26 -0.83 14.33
C ASP A 9 -6.43 -0.32 13.49
N GLU A 10 -6.14 0.35 12.38
CA GLU A 10 -7.15 0.65 11.40
C GLU A 10 -7.61 -0.66 10.76
N ASN A 11 -8.89 -0.97 10.90
CA ASN A 11 -9.43 -2.27 10.49
C ASN A 11 -10.84 -2.14 9.89
N LYS A 12 -11.07 -1.04 9.16
CA LYS A 12 -12.36 -0.80 8.51
C LYS A 12 -12.47 -1.48 7.16
N ASP A 13 -11.34 -1.98 6.65
CA ASP A 13 -11.25 -2.66 5.35
C ASP A 13 -11.78 -1.81 4.20
N ILE A 14 -11.54 -0.50 4.29
CA ILE A 14 -11.88 0.47 3.25
C ILE A 14 -10.59 0.96 2.63
N LYS A 15 -10.47 0.77 1.32
CA LYS A 15 -9.28 1.17 0.56
C LYS A 15 -8.98 2.65 0.76
N ARG A 16 -7.74 2.97 1.15
CA ARG A 16 -7.27 4.35 1.25
C ARG A 16 -6.76 4.84 -0.09
N GLU A 17 -7.00 6.11 -0.36
CA GLU A 17 -6.45 6.78 -1.53
C GLU A 17 -4.94 6.94 -1.37
N ARG A 18 -4.20 6.81 -2.47
CA ARG A 18 -2.76 7.02 -2.48
C ARG A 18 -2.45 8.51 -2.41
N ASN A 19 -1.36 8.85 -1.71
CA ASN A 19 -0.88 10.22 -1.65
C ASN A 19 -0.10 10.61 -2.91
N TYR A 20 0.42 9.62 -3.65
CA TYR A 20 1.09 9.81 -4.93
C TYR A 20 0.95 8.52 -5.77
N PRO A 21 1.07 8.60 -7.12
CA PRO A 21 0.69 7.48 -7.99
C PRO A 21 1.45 6.19 -7.76
N GLU A 22 2.73 6.26 -7.35
CA GLU A 22 3.58 5.08 -7.17
C GLU A 22 3.62 4.59 -5.73
N GLN A 23 2.85 5.20 -4.83
CA GLN A 23 2.81 4.77 -3.44
C GLN A 23 2.27 3.35 -3.33
N PRO A 24 2.98 2.44 -2.63
CA PRO A 24 2.37 1.17 -2.25
C PRO A 24 1.15 1.44 -1.36
N PRO A 25 -0.03 0.95 -1.70
CA PRO A 25 -1.21 1.20 -0.88
C PRO A 25 -1.02 0.72 0.56
N THR A 26 -1.50 1.51 1.53
CA THR A 26 -1.49 1.10 2.93
C THR A 26 -2.52 0.00 3.16
N ILE A 27 -2.29 -0.77 4.23
CA ILE A 27 -3.17 -1.91 4.57
C ILE A 27 -4.31 -1.39 5.45
N PRO A 28 -5.58 -1.46 4.99
CA PRO A 28 -6.72 -0.92 5.74
C PRO A 28 -7.32 -1.91 6.74
N HIS A 29 -6.61 -2.97 7.08
CA HIS A 29 -7.07 -3.97 8.03
C HIS A 29 -5.94 -4.41 8.94
N ALA A 30 -6.29 -5.04 10.06
CA ALA A 30 -5.29 -5.58 10.98
C ALA A 30 -4.58 -6.79 10.36
N ILE A 31 -3.28 -6.91 10.67
CA ILE A 31 -2.45 -8.03 10.19
C ILE A 31 -1.71 -8.73 11.33
N ARG A 32 -2.15 -8.54 12.56
CA ARG A 32 -1.51 -9.20 13.71
C ARG A 32 -1.57 -10.72 13.54
N GLY A 33 -0.43 -11.36 13.77
CA GLY A 33 -0.32 -12.81 13.62
C GLY A 33 -0.25 -13.33 12.20
N TYR A 34 -0.21 -12.46 11.20
CA TYR A 34 -0.04 -12.90 9.82
C TYR A 34 1.40 -13.36 9.59
N GLN A 35 1.54 -14.60 9.13
CA GLN A 35 2.84 -15.17 8.81
C GLN A 35 3.27 -14.74 7.41
N VAL A 36 4.45 -14.14 7.30
CA VAL A 36 5.10 -13.84 6.02
C VAL A 36 6.57 -14.19 6.18
N ASP A 37 6.93 -15.39 5.80
CA ASP A 37 8.30 -15.89 5.86
C ASP A 37 8.53 -16.92 4.75
N LYS A 38 9.68 -17.58 4.76
CA LYS A 38 10.01 -18.56 3.73
C LYS A 38 9.05 -19.76 3.68
N ASN A 39 8.34 -20.03 4.75
CA ASN A 39 7.45 -21.19 4.87
C ASN A 39 6.00 -20.86 4.56
N GLY A 40 5.62 -19.60 4.53
CA GLY A 40 4.25 -19.22 4.24
C GLY A 40 4.08 -17.71 4.10
N ASN A 41 3.05 -17.32 3.36
CA ASN A 41 2.75 -15.91 3.14
C ASN A 41 1.23 -15.72 3.22
N LYS A 42 0.77 -15.26 4.37
CA LYS A 42 -0.66 -15.04 4.63
C LYS A 42 -1.27 -14.03 3.67
N CYS A 43 -0.51 -13.03 3.28
CA CYS A 43 -1.01 -12.01 2.34
C CYS A 43 -1.41 -12.64 1.01
N LEU A 44 -0.58 -13.53 0.47
CA LEU A 44 -0.87 -14.20 -0.79
C LEU A 44 -2.06 -15.15 -0.70
N THR A 45 -2.40 -15.63 0.48
CA THR A 45 -3.57 -16.50 0.66
C THR A 45 -4.85 -15.80 0.16
N CYS A 46 -4.94 -14.48 0.36
CA CYS A 46 -6.10 -13.69 -0.07
C CYS A 46 -5.83 -12.86 -1.32
N HIS A 47 -4.59 -12.34 -1.50
CA HIS A 47 -4.27 -11.36 -2.53
C HIS A 47 -3.62 -11.92 -3.78
N SER A 48 -3.28 -13.22 -3.82
CA SER A 48 -2.82 -13.85 -5.04
C SER A 48 -3.96 -13.98 -6.05
N ARG A 49 -3.63 -14.36 -7.27
CA ARG A 49 -4.65 -14.58 -8.31
C ARG A 49 -5.73 -15.56 -7.82
N ALA A 50 -5.31 -16.71 -7.31
CA ALA A 50 -6.25 -17.73 -6.84
C ALA A 50 -6.98 -17.28 -5.57
N GLY A 51 -6.27 -16.67 -4.64
CA GLY A 51 -6.84 -16.19 -3.38
C GLY A 51 -7.85 -15.07 -3.59
N SER A 52 -7.54 -14.12 -4.45
CA SER A 52 -8.43 -13.00 -4.76
C SER A 52 -9.76 -13.46 -5.33
N ALA A 53 -9.75 -14.47 -6.17
CA ALA A 53 -10.98 -15.04 -6.73
C ALA A 53 -11.92 -15.58 -5.65
N LYS A 54 -11.36 -16.11 -4.57
CA LYS A 54 -12.13 -16.70 -3.47
C LYS A 54 -12.54 -15.69 -2.41
N THR A 55 -11.65 -14.75 -2.08
CA THR A 55 -11.82 -13.86 -0.94
C THR A 55 -12.37 -12.50 -1.31
N GLN A 56 -12.35 -12.13 -2.58
CA GLN A 56 -12.69 -10.81 -3.09
C GLN A 56 -11.69 -9.71 -2.67
N ALA A 57 -10.54 -10.09 -2.10
CA ALA A 57 -9.46 -9.16 -1.82
C ALA A 57 -8.84 -8.66 -3.15
N PRO A 58 -8.36 -7.42 -3.22
CA PRO A 58 -7.70 -6.92 -4.42
C PRO A 58 -6.49 -7.80 -4.78
N MET A 59 -6.42 -8.22 -6.04
CA MET A 59 -5.30 -9.01 -6.52
C MET A 59 -4.06 -8.14 -6.66
N ILE A 60 -2.89 -8.69 -6.31
CA ILE A 60 -1.62 -7.99 -6.54
C ILE A 60 -1.43 -7.72 -8.03
N SER A 61 -0.83 -6.57 -8.36
CA SER A 61 -0.64 -6.16 -9.75
C SER A 61 0.37 -7.04 -10.46
N ILE A 62 0.32 -7.00 -11.80
CA ILE A 62 1.23 -7.80 -12.63
C ILE A 62 2.71 -7.48 -12.36
N THR A 63 3.02 -6.26 -11.91
CA THR A 63 4.39 -5.87 -11.59
C THR A 63 5.00 -6.74 -10.50
N HIS A 64 4.17 -7.35 -9.64
CA HIS A 64 4.61 -8.24 -8.57
C HIS A 64 5.05 -9.62 -9.11
N TYR A 65 4.74 -9.92 -10.35
CA TYR A 65 5.11 -11.16 -11.02
C TYR A 65 6.27 -10.97 -12.00
N MET A 66 6.90 -9.79 -12.03
CA MET A 66 7.97 -9.49 -12.96
C MET A 66 9.32 -9.53 -12.24
N ASP A 67 10.35 -9.99 -12.95
CA ASP A 67 11.73 -9.86 -12.49
C ASP A 67 12.23 -8.42 -12.73
N ARG A 68 13.50 -8.16 -12.37
CA ARG A 68 14.08 -6.82 -12.53
C ARG A 68 14.18 -6.37 -13.99
N ASP A 69 14.18 -7.31 -14.92
CA ASP A 69 14.26 -7.04 -16.36
C ASP A 69 12.87 -6.90 -16.99
N GLY A 70 11.80 -6.94 -16.17
CA GLY A 70 10.43 -6.82 -16.65
C GLY A 70 9.87 -8.08 -17.28
N GLN A 71 10.52 -9.22 -17.08
CA GLN A 71 10.03 -10.50 -17.61
C GLN A 71 9.00 -11.10 -16.69
N PRO A 72 7.85 -11.55 -17.20
CA PRO A 72 6.83 -12.18 -16.36
C PRO A 72 7.29 -13.54 -15.85
N LEU A 73 6.98 -13.80 -14.57
CA LEU A 73 7.27 -15.05 -13.89
C LEU A 73 5.97 -15.81 -13.61
N ALA A 74 6.08 -17.13 -13.41
CA ALA A 74 4.91 -17.96 -13.10
C ALA A 74 4.37 -17.72 -11.68
N ALA A 75 5.20 -17.19 -10.79
CA ALA A 75 4.86 -16.91 -9.39
C ALA A 75 5.28 -15.51 -9.02
N VAL A 76 4.90 -15.07 -7.80
CA VAL A 76 5.32 -13.76 -7.32
C VAL A 76 6.84 -13.64 -7.33
N SER A 77 7.34 -12.49 -7.79
CA SER A 77 8.79 -12.24 -7.83
C SER A 77 9.37 -12.28 -6.42
N PRO A 78 10.57 -12.89 -6.23
CA PRO A 78 11.19 -12.94 -4.90
C PRO A 78 11.34 -11.56 -4.24
N ARG A 79 11.61 -10.52 -5.01
CA ARG A 79 11.74 -9.15 -4.49
C ARG A 79 10.42 -8.54 -4.03
N ARG A 80 9.29 -9.15 -4.34
CA ARG A 80 7.93 -8.70 -3.97
C ARG A 80 7.28 -9.64 -2.98
N TYR A 81 7.99 -10.66 -2.53
CA TYR A 81 7.43 -11.70 -1.66
C TYR A 81 7.12 -11.20 -0.25
N PHE A 82 7.97 -10.35 0.31
CA PHE A 82 7.79 -9.82 1.67
C PHE A 82 6.95 -8.54 1.61
N CYS A 83 5.65 -8.72 1.57
CA CYS A 83 4.67 -7.66 1.29
C CYS A 83 4.76 -6.50 2.27
N THR A 84 5.01 -6.77 3.55
CA THR A 84 5.05 -5.74 4.59
C THR A 84 6.30 -4.86 4.55
N GLN A 85 7.25 -5.14 3.68
CA GLN A 85 8.37 -4.22 3.46
C GLN A 85 7.95 -2.96 2.71
N CYS A 86 6.87 -3.03 1.94
CA CYS A 86 6.36 -1.88 1.17
C CYS A 86 4.94 -1.48 1.59
N HIS A 87 4.12 -2.46 1.97
CA HIS A 87 2.74 -2.22 2.41
C HIS A 87 2.68 -2.28 3.93
N VAL A 88 2.16 -1.22 4.55
CA VAL A 88 2.15 -1.11 6.01
C VAL A 88 0.74 -0.86 6.53
N PRO A 89 0.40 -1.45 7.69
CA PRO A 89 -0.87 -1.13 8.35
C PRO A 89 -0.80 0.24 9.00
N GLN A 90 -1.95 0.78 9.34
CA GLN A 90 -2.08 2.08 9.98
C GLN A 90 -2.72 1.93 11.35
N LYS A 91 -2.50 2.94 12.20
CA LYS A 91 -3.15 3.08 13.51
C LYS A 91 -4.22 4.16 13.43
N GLU A 92 -5.26 4.02 14.26
CA GLU A 92 -6.30 5.03 14.38
C GLU A 92 -5.79 6.16 15.28
N VAL A 93 -4.86 6.97 14.74
CA VAL A 93 -4.29 8.11 15.44
C VAL A 93 -4.27 9.31 14.53
N LYS A 94 -4.39 10.49 15.14
CA LYS A 94 -4.21 11.75 14.43
C LYS A 94 -2.70 12.04 14.36
N PRO A 95 -2.16 12.34 13.17
CA PRO A 95 -0.74 12.72 13.05
C PRO A 95 -0.43 13.95 13.91
N LEU A 96 0.78 13.95 14.50
CA LEU A 96 1.21 15.08 15.33
C LEU A 96 1.46 16.33 14.51
N VAL A 97 1.89 16.17 13.26
CA VAL A 97 2.12 17.27 12.33
C VAL A 97 1.40 16.98 11.02
N GLY A 98 0.98 18.04 10.34
CA GLY A 98 0.35 17.91 9.04
C GLY A 98 1.36 17.55 7.96
N ASN A 99 0.85 17.18 6.79
CA ASN A 99 1.65 16.85 5.63
C ASN A 99 1.33 17.82 4.50
N ASP A 100 2.35 18.53 4.03
CA ASP A 100 2.24 19.48 2.91
C ASP A 100 2.99 19.00 1.66
N PHE A 101 3.37 17.70 1.65
CA PHE A 101 4.06 17.14 0.49
C PHE A 101 3.17 17.21 -0.75
N ARG A 102 3.80 17.63 -1.87
CA ARG A 102 3.14 17.71 -3.17
C ARG A 102 3.95 16.93 -4.18
N THR A 103 3.26 16.15 -5.01
CA THR A 103 3.92 15.39 -6.08
C THR A 103 4.35 16.34 -7.20
N ILE A 104 5.28 15.87 -8.03
CA ILE A 104 5.68 16.64 -9.22
C ILE A 104 4.48 16.88 -10.13
N ASP A 105 3.57 15.94 -10.24
CA ASP A 105 2.38 16.10 -11.06
C ASP A 105 1.50 17.24 -10.54
N GLN A 106 1.32 17.33 -9.22
CA GLN A 106 0.56 18.43 -8.61
C GLN A 106 1.23 19.79 -8.84
N LEU A 107 2.56 19.82 -8.70
CA LEU A 107 3.32 21.06 -8.95
C LEU A 107 3.21 21.51 -10.40
N LEU A 108 3.27 20.57 -11.35
CA LEU A 108 3.12 20.87 -12.77
C LEU A 108 1.71 21.38 -13.10
N GLN A 109 0.69 20.77 -12.49
CA GLN A 109 -0.69 21.23 -12.67
C GLN A 109 -0.88 22.65 -12.15
N ASP A 110 -0.28 22.97 -10.99
CA ASP A 110 -0.34 24.31 -10.43
C ASP A 110 0.33 25.34 -11.35
N GLU A 111 1.45 25.00 -11.97
CA GLU A 111 2.12 25.87 -12.92
C GLU A 111 1.26 26.14 -14.15
N VAL A 112 0.60 25.11 -14.68
CA VAL A 112 -0.30 25.25 -15.83
C VAL A 112 -1.47 26.16 -15.48
N GLN A 113 -2.09 25.97 -14.31
CA GLN A 113 -3.20 26.82 -13.86
C GLN A 113 -2.76 28.26 -13.66
N ARG A 114 -1.58 28.46 -13.09
CA ARG A 114 -1.03 29.82 -12.88
C ARG A 114 -0.78 30.51 -14.21
N ALA A 115 -0.21 29.82 -15.18
CA ALA A 115 0.02 30.36 -16.52
C ALA A 115 -1.30 30.73 -17.22
N GLY A 116 -2.35 29.93 -17.02
CA GLY A 116 -3.67 30.22 -17.57
C GLY A 116 -4.34 31.44 -16.97
N GLN A 117 -4.02 31.77 -15.71
CA GLN A 117 -4.62 32.91 -15.03
C GLN A 117 -3.97 34.27 -15.41
N THR A 118 -2.78 34.23 -15.98
CA THR A 118 -2.04 35.46 -16.34
C THR A 118 -2.35 35.94 -17.77
N GLN A 119 -3.21 35.27 -18.48
CA GLN A 119 -3.69 35.69 -19.81
C GLN A 119 -5.04 36.43 -19.66
#